data_d7ee1e1342e0efce8c50bffe70135cbf
#
_entry.id   d7ee1e1342e0efce8c50bffe70135cbf
#
_cell.length_a   1.000
_cell.length_b   1.000
_cell.length_c   1.000
_cell.angle_alpha   90.00
_cell.angle_beta   90.00
_cell.angle_gamma   90.00
#
_symmetry.space_group_name_H-M   'P 1'
#
loop_
_entity.id
_entity.type
_entity.pdbx_description
1 polymer ?
#
loop_
_entity_poly.entity_id
_entity_poly.type
_entity_poly.pdbx_seq_one_letter_code
_entity_poly.pdbx_strand_id
1 'polypeptide(L)'
;MRLFLATFVTLLGFALSSFASVNFSGTWVLDLKASDSPEAMMKRMGVSALERKLAASTKLEGTYSQQGNLLTITTKGPGFSRTEHLRLDGHPETESEKRTGTYTIRTSWAHHGKELISASTFRTKAGKNAELIVVRKLTDGGNTLVLSQTLKIQGEPQEPVLHRIWRRRV
;
A
#
# COMPACT_ATOMS: atom_id res chain seq x y z
N MET A 1 42.03 -57.78 7.66
CA MET A 1 40.65 -57.48 8.05
C MET A 1 40.53 -55.97 8.10
N ARG A 2 40.02 -55.31 6.99
CA ARG A 2 39.92 -53.87 6.84
C ARG A 2 38.46 -53.50 7.05
N LEU A 3 38.19 -52.73 8.14
CA LEU A 3 36.87 -52.18 8.46
C LEU A 3 36.62 -50.95 7.59
N PHE A 4 35.61 -50.97 6.71
CA PHE A 4 35.11 -49.80 6.01
C PHE A 4 34.05 -49.12 6.89
N LEU A 5 34.39 -47.91 7.39
CA LEU A 5 33.45 -47.04 8.10
C LEU A 5 32.69 -46.20 7.07
N ALA A 6 31.43 -46.55 6.80
CA ALA A 6 30.56 -45.78 5.93
C ALA A 6 29.98 -44.60 6.71
N THR A 7 30.44 -43.38 6.40
CA THR A 7 29.90 -42.14 6.98
C THR A 7 28.61 -41.80 6.24
N PHE A 8 27.48 -41.91 6.95
CA PHE A 8 26.15 -41.51 6.46
C PHE A 8 26.01 -40.00 6.64
N VAL A 9 26.14 -39.21 5.58
CA VAL A 9 25.86 -37.77 5.59
C VAL A 9 24.36 -37.58 5.41
N THR A 10 23.67 -37.29 6.49
CA THR A 10 22.24 -36.91 6.48
C THR A 10 22.11 -35.45 6.00
N LEU A 11 21.73 -35.26 4.74
CA LEU A 11 21.35 -33.96 4.23
C LEU A 11 20.01 -33.55 4.87
N LEU A 12 20.03 -32.65 5.88
CA LEU A 12 18.84 -31.98 6.35
C LEU A 12 18.40 -30.95 5.28
N GLY A 13 17.44 -31.36 4.46
CA GLY A 13 16.79 -30.43 3.54
C GLY A 13 15.95 -29.40 4.32
N PHE A 14 16.43 -28.17 4.44
CA PHE A 14 15.61 -27.05 4.87
C PHE A 14 14.55 -26.78 3.79
N ALA A 15 13.32 -27.22 4.03
CA ALA A 15 12.16 -26.80 3.26
C ALA A 15 11.94 -25.31 3.53
N LEU A 16 12.35 -24.44 2.61
CA LEU A 16 11.97 -23.03 2.61
C LEU A 16 10.45 -22.99 2.37
N SER A 17 9.70 -22.85 3.46
CA SER A 17 8.25 -22.60 3.38
C SER A 17 8.05 -21.25 2.69
N SER A 18 7.80 -21.27 1.38
CA SER A 18 7.38 -20.11 0.62
C SER A 18 5.95 -19.76 1.07
N PHE A 19 5.81 -18.79 1.95
CA PHE A 19 4.49 -18.26 2.28
C PHE A 19 3.92 -17.56 1.05
N ALA A 20 2.81 -18.07 0.53
CA ALA A 20 2.11 -17.43 -0.57
C ALA A 20 1.61 -16.06 -0.10
N SER A 21 2.05 -15.00 -0.78
CA SER A 21 1.57 -13.66 -0.50
C SER A 21 0.11 -13.51 -0.93
N VAL A 22 -0.61 -12.64 -0.22
CA VAL A 22 -2.00 -12.29 -0.54
C VAL A 22 -2.08 -11.70 -1.94
N ASN A 23 -3.11 -12.06 -2.70
CA ASN A 23 -3.37 -11.49 -4.02
C ASN A 23 -4.45 -10.40 -3.92
N PHE A 24 -4.05 -9.14 -4.17
CA PHE A 24 -4.94 -7.99 -4.17
C PHE A 24 -5.70 -7.77 -5.47
N SER A 25 -5.46 -8.58 -6.52
CA SER A 25 -6.12 -8.41 -7.82
C SER A 25 -7.64 -8.45 -7.70
N GLY A 26 -8.30 -7.60 -8.47
CA GLY A 26 -9.74 -7.46 -8.52
C GLY A 26 -10.18 -6.01 -8.64
N THR A 27 -11.48 -5.81 -8.70
CA THR A 27 -12.11 -4.49 -8.69
C THR A 27 -12.68 -4.19 -7.32
N TRP A 28 -12.38 -3.02 -6.80
CA TRP A 28 -12.70 -2.59 -5.46
C TRP A 28 -13.48 -1.28 -5.50
N VAL A 29 -14.56 -1.17 -4.74
CA VAL A 29 -15.36 0.06 -4.61
C VAL A 29 -15.19 0.63 -3.22
N LEU A 30 -14.88 1.93 -3.11
CA LEU A 30 -14.71 2.61 -1.85
C LEU A 30 -16.04 2.67 -1.07
N ASP A 31 -16.05 2.10 0.13
CA ASP A 31 -17.15 2.23 1.08
C ASP A 31 -16.97 3.50 1.90
N LEU A 32 -17.62 4.58 1.45
CA LEU A 32 -17.52 5.90 2.11
C LEU A 32 -18.09 5.88 3.54
N LYS A 33 -19.08 5.02 3.82
CA LYS A 33 -19.71 4.96 5.15
C LYS A 33 -18.83 4.26 6.17
N ALA A 34 -18.07 3.25 5.73
CA ALA A 34 -17.17 2.50 6.58
C ALA A 34 -15.76 3.12 6.64
N SER A 35 -15.47 4.12 5.82
CA SER A 35 -14.16 4.77 5.73
C SER A 35 -14.11 6.06 6.54
N ASP A 36 -12.94 6.34 7.12
CA ASP A 36 -12.67 7.66 7.70
C ASP A 36 -12.60 8.75 6.62
N SER A 37 -12.91 9.99 7.00
CA SER A 37 -12.75 11.14 6.10
C SER A 37 -11.27 11.46 5.88
N PRO A 38 -10.80 11.63 4.63
CA PRO A 38 -9.41 11.99 4.34
C PRO A 38 -9.12 13.48 4.58
N GLU A 39 -10.10 14.26 5.01
CA GLU A 39 -10.05 15.73 5.02
C GLU A 39 -8.92 16.29 5.89
N ALA A 40 -8.75 15.76 7.12
CA ALA A 40 -7.70 16.20 8.04
C ALA A 40 -6.30 15.93 7.46
N MET A 41 -6.05 14.71 6.99
CA MET A 41 -4.79 14.33 6.37
C MET A 41 -4.47 15.19 5.13
N MET A 42 -5.44 15.38 4.24
CA MET A 42 -5.27 16.19 3.02
C MET A 42 -5.02 17.68 3.34
N LYS A 43 -5.62 18.21 4.41
CA LYS A 43 -5.37 19.58 4.89
C LYS A 43 -3.89 19.76 5.26
N ARG A 44 -3.31 18.81 5.99
CA ARG A 44 -1.90 18.84 6.38
C ARG A 44 -0.94 18.74 5.17
N MET A 45 -1.35 18.01 4.13
CA MET A 45 -0.63 17.95 2.85
C MET A 45 -0.75 19.23 2.02
N GLY A 46 -1.53 20.22 2.47
CA GLY A 46 -1.75 21.48 1.78
C GLY A 46 -2.76 21.42 0.63
N VAL A 47 -3.65 20.42 0.63
CA VAL A 47 -4.72 20.29 -0.37
C VAL A 47 -5.82 21.31 -0.11
N SER A 48 -6.34 21.94 -1.17
CA SER A 48 -7.37 23.00 -1.08
C SER A 48 -8.68 22.49 -0.44
N ALA A 49 -9.46 23.37 0.17
CA ALA A 49 -10.72 23.00 0.84
C ALA A 49 -11.73 22.35 -0.12
N LEU A 50 -11.82 22.84 -1.35
CA LEU A 50 -12.71 22.28 -2.37
C LEU A 50 -12.30 20.83 -2.72
N GLU A 51 -11.01 20.59 -2.98
CA GLU A 51 -10.49 19.26 -3.31
C GLU A 51 -10.69 18.28 -2.15
N ARG A 52 -10.51 18.72 -0.89
CA ARG A 52 -10.75 17.89 0.29
C ARG A 52 -12.21 17.46 0.40
N LYS A 53 -13.17 18.39 0.21
CA LYS A 53 -14.61 18.08 0.22
C LYS A 53 -14.97 17.09 -0.89
N LEU A 54 -14.46 17.30 -2.09
CA LEU A 54 -14.66 16.35 -3.20
C LEU A 54 -14.10 14.97 -2.87
N ALA A 55 -12.88 14.87 -2.35
CA ALA A 55 -12.27 13.59 -1.97
C ALA A 55 -13.03 12.86 -0.85
N ALA A 56 -13.64 13.60 0.08
CA ALA A 56 -14.43 13.04 1.18
C ALA A 56 -15.77 12.43 0.71
N SER A 57 -16.35 12.92 -0.39
CA SER A 57 -17.67 12.51 -0.89
C SER A 57 -17.64 11.71 -2.18
N THR A 58 -16.48 11.62 -2.85
CA THR A 58 -16.37 10.97 -4.15
C THR A 58 -16.30 9.46 -4.03
N LYS A 59 -17.22 8.77 -4.71
CA LYS A 59 -17.12 7.31 -4.91
C LYS A 59 -15.96 7.01 -5.84
N LEU A 60 -15.08 6.14 -5.39
CA LEU A 60 -13.91 5.69 -6.16
C LEU A 60 -14.04 4.19 -6.46
N GLU A 61 -13.54 3.81 -7.62
CA GLU A 61 -13.34 2.42 -8.01
C GLU A 61 -11.84 2.20 -8.24
N GLY A 62 -11.29 1.12 -7.68
CA GLY A 62 -9.90 0.73 -7.84
C GLY A 62 -9.80 -0.62 -8.54
N THR A 63 -9.12 -0.68 -9.67
CA THR A 63 -8.76 -1.95 -10.32
C THR A 63 -7.32 -2.28 -9.97
N TYR A 64 -7.11 -3.42 -9.35
CA TYR A 64 -5.82 -3.92 -8.92
C TYR A 64 -5.42 -5.11 -9.79
N SER A 65 -4.20 -5.12 -10.31
CA SER A 65 -3.61 -6.23 -11.05
C SER A 65 -2.24 -6.54 -10.46
N GLN A 66 -2.13 -7.70 -9.82
CA GLN A 66 -0.90 -8.17 -9.20
C GLN A 66 -0.30 -9.29 -10.06
N GLN A 67 0.90 -9.06 -10.60
CA GLN A 67 1.61 -9.99 -11.46
C GLN A 67 3.07 -10.08 -11.03
N GLY A 68 3.46 -11.22 -10.49
CA GLY A 68 4.81 -11.41 -9.94
C GLY A 68 5.13 -10.36 -8.90
N ASN A 69 6.14 -9.56 -9.16
CA ASN A 69 6.65 -8.52 -8.26
C ASN A 69 6.11 -7.11 -8.56
N LEU A 70 5.02 -7.02 -9.31
CA LEU A 70 4.40 -5.74 -9.69
C LEU A 70 2.93 -5.74 -9.30
N LEU A 71 2.49 -4.67 -8.62
CA LEU A 71 1.09 -4.34 -8.38
C LEU A 71 0.74 -3.06 -9.14
N THR A 72 -0.14 -3.17 -10.13
CA THR A 72 -0.71 -2.04 -10.84
C THR A 72 -2.07 -1.70 -10.24
N ILE A 73 -2.27 -0.44 -9.87
CA ILE A 73 -3.51 0.07 -9.27
C ILE A 73 -4.03 1.19 -10.15
N THR A 74 -5.21 1.00 -10.74
CA THR A 74 -5.92 2.08 -11.44
C THR A 74 -7.11 2.51 -10.62
N THR A 75 -7.08 3.75 -10.11
CA THR A 75 -8.18 4.34 -9.35
C THR A 75 -8.94 5.32 -10.23
N LYS A 76 -10.26 5.18 -10.27
CA LYS A 76 -11.17 6.02 -11.06
C LYS A 76 -12.26 6.64 -10.19
N GLY A 77 -12.66 7.84 -10.55
CA GLY A 77 -13.80 8.57 -10.01
C GLY A 77 -14.33 9.55 -11.06
N PRO A 78 -15.40 10.31 -10.77
CA PRO A 78 -15.92 11.31 -11.70
C PRO A 78 -14.85 12.33 -12.09
N GLY A 79 -14.48 12.36 -13.37
CA GLY A 79 -13.45 13.25 -13.91
C GLY A 79 -12.03 12.98 -13.46
N PHE A 80 -11.76 11.80 -12.87
CA PHE A 80 -10.47 11.45 -12.31
C PHE A 80 -10.09 10.01 -12.69
N SER A 81 -8.85 9.83 -13.12
CA SER A 81 -8.23 8.51 -13.30
C SER A 81 -6.75 8.63 -12.99
N ARG A 82 -6.23 7.69 -12.18
CA ARG A 82 -4.81 7.60 -11.84
C ARG A 82 -4.38 6.14 -11.86
N THR A 83 -3.22 5.87 -12.45
CA THR A 83 -2.58 4.55 -12.38
C THR A 83 -1.28 4.67 -11.61
N GLU A 84 -1.05 3.74 -10.72
CA GLU A 84 0.17 3.59 -9.92
C GLU A 84 0.77 2.22 -10.19
N HIS A 85 2.09 2.15 -10.24
CA HIS A 85 2.86 0.92 -10.35
C HIS A 85 3.72 0.76 -9.10
N LEU A 86 3.56 -0.35 -8.38
CA LEU A 86 4.28 -0.61 -7.14
C LEU A 86 5.11 -1.88 -7.30
N ARG A 87 6.42 -1.76 -7.20
CA ARG A 87 7.32 -2.91 -7.07
C ARG A 87 7.25 -3.46 -5.65
N LEU A 88 7.07 -4.78 -5.53
CA LEU A 88 6.78 -5.44 -4.25
C LEU A 88 8.04 -6.00 -3.55
N ASP A 89 9.22 -5.71 -4.08
CA ASP A 89 10.52 -6.25 -3.63
C ASP A 89 11.25 -5.38 -2.60
N GLY A 90 10.64 -4.27 -2.20
CA GLY A 90 11.23 -3.34 -1.23
C GLY A 90 12.29 -2.41 -1.80
N HIS A 91 12.57 -2.44 -3.10
CA HIS A 91 13.47 -1.46 -3.71
C HIS A 91 12.78 -0.10 -3.84
N PRO A 92 13.49 1.01 -3.54
CA PRO A 92 12.93 2.34 -3.70
C PRO A 92 12.79 2.71 -5.18
N GLU A 93 11.68 3.36 -5.51
CA GLU A 93 11.42 3.95 -6.83
C GLU A 93 11.18 5.44 -6.64
N THR A 94 11.70 6.26 -7.56
CA THR A 94 11.48 7.71 -7.54
C THR A 94 10.56 8.08 -8.67
N GLU A 95 9.47 8.74 -8.33
CA GLU A 95 8.44 9.19 -9.25
C GLU A 95 8.27 10.71 -9.18
N SER A 96 7.79 11.29 -10.26
CA SER A 96 7.49 12.72 -10.34
C SER A 96 6.10 12.94 -10.89
N GLU A 97 5.30 13.68 -10.16
CA GLU A 97 3.94 14.08 -10.55
C GLU A 97 3.81 15.61 -10.56
N LYS A 98 3.04 16.14 -11.52
CA LYS A 98 2.82 17.60 -11.63
C LYS A 98 2.22 18.24 -10.37
N ARG A 99 1.40 17.50 -9.61
CA ARG A 99 0.68 18.02 -8.44
C ARG A 99 1.43 17.84 -7.13
N THR A 100 2.12 16.73 -6.96
CA THR A 100 2.79 16.35 -5.70
C THR A 100 4.30 16.54 -5.73
N GLY A 101 4.86 16.81 -6.92
CA GLY A 101 6.30 16.90 -7.12
C GLY A 101 6.95 15.51 -7.13
N THR A 102 8.26 15.49 -6.84
CA THR A 102 9.04 14.25 -6.78
C THR A 102 8.86 13.58 -5.42
N TYR A 103 8.64 12.28 -5.42
CA TYR A 103 8.59 11.46 -4.22
C TYR A 103 9.31 10.12 -4.45
N THR A 104 9.79 9.53 -3.37
CA THR A 104 10.37 8.18 -3.40
C THR A 104 9.42 7.24 -2.68
N ILE A 105 9.09 6.11 -3.31
CA ILE A 105 8.23 5.09 -2.75
C ILE A 105 8.99 3.77 -2.62
N ARG A 106 8.73 3.06 -1.53
CA ARG A 106 9.21 1.70 -1.29
C ARG A 106 8.03 0.84 -0.87
N THR A 107 7.83 -0.29 -1.54
CA THR A 107 6.74 -1.21 -1.22
C THR A 107 7.28 -2.60 -0.96
N SER A 108 6.91 -3.20 0.17
CA SER A 108 7.37 -4.52 0.59
C SER A 108 6.29 -5.29 1.33
N TRP A 109 6.42 -6.60 1.32
CA TRP A 109 5.56 -7.50 2.09
C TRP A 109 5.94 -7.51 3.57
N ALA A 110 4.92 -7.63 4.42
CA ALA A 110 5.03 -7.82 5.86
C ALA A 110 4.12 -8.95 6.34
N HIS A 111 4.32 -9.38 7.60
CA HIS A 111 3.50 -10.41 8.25
C HIS A 111 3.33 -11.67 7.40
N HIS A 112 4.45 -12.22 6.89
CA HIS A 112 4.47 -13.44 6.06
C HIS A 112 3.59 -13.32 4.81
N GLY A 113 3.63 -12.18 4.12
CA GLY A 113 2.88 -11.94 2.88
C GLY A 113 1.41 -11.58 3.07
N LYS A 114 0.94 -11.34 4.31
CA LYS A 114 -0.45 -10.98 4.59
C LYS A 114 -0.74 -9.48 4.47
N GLU A 115 0.29 -8.65 4.56
CA GLU A 115 0.18 -7.19 4.47
C GLU A 115 1.19 -6.65 3.45
N LEU A 116 0.78 -5.61 2.73
CA LEU A 116 1.65 -4.88 1.81
C LEU A 116 1.82 -3.47 2.33
N ILE A 117 3.05 -3.07 2.61
CA ILE A 117 3.40 -1.77 3.16
C ILE A 117 4.08 -0.93 2.08
N SER A 118 3.51 0.23 1.77
CA SER A 118 4.14 1.25 0.92
C SER A 118 4.50 2.45 1.79
N ALA A 119 5.75 2.88 1.76
CA ALA A 119 6.24 4.09 2.42
C ALA A 119 6.71 5.08 1.36
N SER A 120 6.06 6.25 1.30
CA SER A 120 6.39 7.32 0.36
C SER A 120 6.97 8.51 1.09
N THR A 121 8.14 8.98 0.68
CA THR A 121 8.78 10.19 1.21
C THR A 121 8.72 11.33 0.20
N PHE A 122 8.29 12.50 0.64
CA PHE A 122 8.09 13.67 -0.21
C PHE A 122 8.24 14.97 0.58
N ARG A 123 8.15 16.11 -0.10
CA ARG A 123 8.03 17.41 0.54
C ARG A 123 6.61 17.94 0.44
N THR A 124 6.08 18.44 1.56
CA THR A 124 4.78 19.14 1.57
C THR A 124 4.87 20.44 0.80
N LYS A 125 3.75 21.07 0.46
CA LYS A 125 3.72 22.42 -0.14
C LYS A 125 4.40 23.48 0.73
N ALA A 126 4.48 23.28 2.04
CA ALA A 126 5.21 24.13 2.97
C ALA A 126 6.72 23.82 3.05
N GLY A 127 7.22 22.91 2.21
CA GLY A 127 8.64 22.53 2.16
C GLY A 127 9.11 21.59 3.27
N LYS A 128 8.23 21.10 4.15
CA LYS A 128 8.56 20.16 5.21
C LYS A 128 8.72 18.74 4.65
N ASN A 129 9.66 17.97 5.20
CA ASN A 129 9.77 16.55 4.89
C ASN A 129 8.56 15.80 5.45
N ALA A 130 8.02 14.88 4.67
CA ALA A 130 6.88 14.07 5.05
C ALA A 130 7.06 12.62 4.59
N GLU A 131 6.43 11.71 5.34
CA GLU A 131 6.33 10.29 5.02
C GLU A 131 4.85 9.87 5.08
N LEU A 132 4.36 9.25 4.02
CA LEU A 132 3.04 8.60 3.99
C LEU A 132 3.25 7.10 3.95
N ILE A 133 2.78 6.41 4.99
CA ILE A 133 2.80 4.95 5.09
C ILE A 133 1.39 4.45 4.78
N VAL A 134 1.26 3.52 3.84
CA VAL A 134 0.01 2.85 3.48
C VAL A 134 0.17 1.36 3.67
N VAL A 135 -0.59 0.79 4.60
CA VAL A 135 -0.68 -0.65 4.82
C VAL A 135 -1.94 -1.17 4.15
N ARG A 136 -1.79 -2.16 3.27
CA ARG A 136 -2.90 -2.83 2.57
C ARG A 136 -3.07 -4.23 3.14
N LYS A 137 -4.31 -4.58 3.49
CA LYS A 137 -4.67 -5.87 4.06
C LYS A 137 -6.03 -6.33 3.52
N LEU A 138 -6.17 -7.62 3.23
CA LEU A 138 -7.46 -8.23 2.97
C LEU A 138 -8.07 -8.79 4.25
N THR A 139 -9.37 -8.57 4.42
CA THR A 139 -10.19 -9.11 5.50
C THR A 139 -11.46 -9.71 4.92
N ASP A 140 -12.33 -10.26 5.75
CA ASP A 140 -13.63 -10.79 5.36
C ASP A 140 -13.52 -11.81 4.20
N GLY A 141 -12.66 -12.83 4.41
CA GLY A 141 -12.41 -13.85 3.39
C GLY A 141 -11.87 -13.33 2.05
N GLY A 142 -11.25 -12.15 2.02
CA GLY A 142 -10.75 -11.52 0.81
C GLY A 142 -11.74 -10.59 0.11
N ASN A 143 -12.91 -10.31 0.72
CA ASN A 143 -13.95 -9.44 0.15
C ASN A 143 -13.82 -7.97 0.57
N THR A 144 -12.97 -7.70 1.54
CA THR A 144 -12.71 -6.34 2.04
C THR A 144 -11.23 -6.03 1.97
N LEU A 145 -10.87 -4.93 1.30
CA LEU A 145 -9.53 -4.35 1.29
C LEU A 145 -9.50 -3.16 2.26
N VAL A 146 -8.67 -3.26 3.28
CA VAL A 146 -8.43 -2.20 4.25
C VAL A 146 -7.11 -1.51 3.92
N LEU A 147 -7.15 -0.19 3.74
CA LEU A 147 -5.97 0.65 3.66
C LEU A 147 -5.85 1.46 4.96
N SER A 148 -4.78 1.22 5.72
CA SER A 148 -4.44 2.03 6.89
C SER A 148 -3.35 3.02 6.48
N GLN A 149 -3.62 4.31 6.62
CA GLN A 149 -2.75 5.39 6.16
C GLN A 149 -2.25 6.21 7.35
N THR A 150 -0.94 6.42 7.41
CA THR A 150 -0.28 7.21 8.44
C THR A 150 0.56 8.29 7.79
N LEU A 151 0.28 9.55 8.06
CA LEU A 151 1.06 10.69 7.59
C LEU A 151 1.92 11.23 8.73
N LYS A 152 3.24 11.25 8.51
CA LYS A 152 4.20 11.89 9.40
C LYS A 152 4.76 13.12 8.70
N ILE A 153 4.76 14.28 9.38
CA ILE A 153 5.35 15.53 8.88
C ILE A 153 6.38 16.00 9.90
N GLN A 154 7.55 16.36 9.43
CA GLN A 154 8.65 16.80 10.29
C GLN A 154 8.21 18.01 11.14
N GLY A 155 8.38 17.89 12.47
CA GLY A 155 8.02 18.93 13.43
C GLY A 155 6.52 19.06 13.71
N GLU A 156 5.69 18.11 13.28
CA GLU A 156 4.26 18.10 13.59
C GLU A 156 3.87 16.87 14.42
N PRO A 157 2.82 16.98 15.26
CA PRO A 157 2.31 15.83 16.01
C PRO A 157 1.75 14.76 15.06
N GLN A 158 1.81 13.50 15.52
CA GLN A 158 1.22 12.38 14.81
C GLN A 158 -0.31 12.45 14.88
N GLU A 159 -0.96 12.32 13.73
CA GLU A 159 -2.41 12.16 13.62
C GLU A 159 -2.82 10.70 13.78
N PRO A 160 -4.09 10.42 14.12
CA PRO A 160 -4.66 9.08 14.08
C PRO A 160 -4.49 8.43 12.70
N VAL A 161 -4.43 7.10 12.69
CA VAL A 161 -4.39 6.33 11.45
C VAL A 161 -5.71 6.50 10.71
N LEU A 162 -5.64 6.83 9.43
CA LEU A 162 -6.80 6.96 8.54
C LEU A 162 -7.11 5.60 7.91
N HIS A 163 -8.32 5.08 8.10
CA HIS A 163 -8.75 3.83 7.49
C HIS A 163 -9.64 4.09 6.28
N ARG A 164 -9.29 3.47 5.15
CA ARG A 164 -10.11 3.47 3.93
C ARG A 164 -10.53 2.05 3.63
N ILE A 165 -11.84 1.82 3.57
CA ILE A 165 -12.43 0.50 3.40
C ILE A 165 -12.95 0.36 1.98
N TRP A 166 -12.53 -0.70 1.31
CA TRP A 166 -12.94 -0.99 -0.05
C TRP A 166 -13.61 -2.36 -0.11
N ARG A 167 -14.72 -2.46 -0.81
CA ARG A 167 -15.46 -3.70 -1.00
C ARG A 167 -15.17 -4.28 -2.37
N ARG A 168 -14.96 -5.59 -2.42
CA ARG A 168 -14.78 -6.28 -3.70
C ARG A 168 -16.03 -6.15 -4.53
N ARG A 169 -15.88 -5.78 -5.79
CA ARG A 169 -16.96 -5.83 -6.75
C ARG A 169 -17.07 -7.27 -7.27
N VAL A 170 -18.23 -7.87 -7.08
CA VAL A 170 -18.58 -9.20 -7.61
C VAL A 170 -19.08 -9.05 -9.04
#